data_07319377f54acc55e846f6c2095a7ee8
#
_entry.id   07319377f54acc55e846f6c2095a7ee8
#
_cell.length_a   1.000
_cell.length_b   1.000
_cell.length_c   1.000
_cell.angle_alpha   90.00
_cell.angle_beta   90.00
_cell.angle_gamma   90.00
#
_symmetry.space_group_name_H-M   'P 1'
#
loop_
_entity.id
_entity.type
_entity.pdbx_description
1 polymer ?
#
loop_
_entity_poly.entity_id
_entity_poly.type
_entity_poly.pdbx_seq_one_letter_code
_entity_poly.pdbx_strand_id
1 'polypeptide(L)'
;MESLSPTDVDRIIEMAWEDRTPFEAIAYQFQLPESEVITLMRQELKASAFKRWRRRVQGRTTKHIFKRGNEVTRFKCNRQRAITGNKISKKNYWKQLLISSGKIKVLFTPPGPNCLRR
;
A
#
# COMPACT_ATOMS: atom_id res chain seq x y z
N MET A 1 -6.33 17.22 28.39
CA MET A 1 -6.26 17.16 26.91
C MET A 1 -5.26 18.22 26.50
N GLU A 2 -4.10 17.79 26.05
CA GLU A 2 -3.19 18.70 25.35
C GLU A 2 -3.94 19.25 24.14
N SER A 3 -3.87 20.56 23.94
CA SER A 3 -4.52 21.22 22.82
C SER A 3 -3.87 20.75 21.52
N LEU A 4 -4.60 19.90 20.79
CA LEU A 4 -4.15 19.48 19.45
C LEU A 4 -3.99 20.69 18.57
N SER A 5 -2.89 20.74 17.85
CA SER A 5 -2.65 21.78 16.84
C SER A 5 -3.66 21.58 15.68
N PRO A 6 -4.09 22.63 14.98
CA PRO A 6 -4.94 22.49 13.79
C PRO A 6 -4.36 21.58 12.74
N THR A 7 -3.04 21.56 12.57
CA THR A 7 -2.33 20.67 11.65
C THR A 7 -2.40 19.20 12.09
N ASP A 8 -2.41 18.94 13.40
CA ASP A 8 -2.58 17.57 13.91
C ASP A 8 -4.00 17.07 13.71
N VAL A 9 -5.00 17.95 13.89
CA VAL A 9 -6.41 17.62 13.62
C VAL A 9 -6.59 17.20 12.15
N ASP A 10 -6.06 18.01 11.22
CA ASP A 10 -6.12 17.69 9.79
C ASP A 10 -5.44 16.33 9.50
N ARG A 11 -4.28 16.09 10.09
CA ARG A 11 -3.56 14.83 9.91
C ARG A 11 -4.32 13.64 10.47
N ILE A 12 -4.96 13.78 11.62
CA ILE A 12 -5.81 12.73 12.22
C ILE A 12 -6.99 12.42 11.31
N ILE A 13 -7.63 13.46 10.73
CA ILE A 13 -8.73 13.29 9.78
C ILE A 13 -8.28 12.51 8.54
N GLU A 14 -7.13 12.88 7.94
CA GLU A 14 -6.55 12.14 6.82
C GLU A 14 -6.32 10.67 7.15
N MET A 15 -5.62 10.38 8.24
CA MET A 15 -5.35 9.01 8.69
C MET A 15 -6.64 8.23 8.98
N ALA A 16 -7.66 8.88 9.53
CA ALA A 16 -8.96 8.27 9.77
C ALA A 16 -9.69 7.89 8.47
N TRP A 17 -9.52 8.67 7.39
CA TRP A 17 -10.06 8.37 6.06
C TRP A 17 -9.27 7.31 5.30
N GLU A 18 -7.98 7.17 5.56
CA GLU A 18 -7.14 6.16 4.92
C GLU A 18 -7.64 4.74 5.21
N ASP A 19 -7.77 3.91 4.20
CA ASP A 19 -8.28 2.54 4.36
C ASP A 19 -7.32 1.59 5.06
N ARG A 20 -6.03 1.88 5.02
CA ARG A 20 -4.96 0.99 5.48
C ARG A 20 -4.38 1.38 6.82
N THR A 21 -4.61 2.59 7.27
CA THR A 21 -4.12 3.09 8.55
C THR A 21 -5.03 2.65 9.68
N PRO A 22 -4.56 1.80 10.58
CA PRO A 22 -5.35 1.35 11.73
C PRO A 22 -5.48 2.45 12.79
N PHE A 23 -6.50 2.37 13.64
CA PHE A 23 -6.69 3.33 14.74
C PHE A 23 -5.57 3.28 15.76
N GLU A 24 -4.94 2.13 15.92
CA GLU A 24 -3.79 1.97 16.81
C GLU A 24 -2.59 2.82 16.36
N ALA A 25 -2.43 3.06 15.05
CA ALA A 25 -1.39 3.97 14.55
C ALA A 25 -1.67 5.43 14.93
N ILE A 26 -2.94 5.86 14.91
CA ILE A 26 -3.34 7.19 15.38
C ILE A 26 -3.10 7.30 16.90
N ALA A 27 -3.48 6.27 17.64
CA ALA A 27 -3.26 6.22 19.09
C ALA A 27 -1.78 6.28 19.45
N TYR A 28 -0.92 5.63 18.68
CA TYR A 28 0.53 5.67 18.87
C TYR A 28 1.12 7.06 18.61
N GLN A 29 0.67 7.73 17.55
CA GLN A 29 1.24 9.01 17.13
C GLN A 29 0.70 10.21 17.93
N PHE A 30 -0.60 10.22 18.23
CA PHE A 30 -1.29 11.37 18.83
C PHE A 30 -1.83 11.08 20.23
N GLN A 31 -1.61 9.89 20.77
CA GLN A 31 -2.11 9.46 22.07
C GLN A 31 -3.66 9.50 22.17
N LEU A 32 -4.35 9.38 21.04
CA LEU A 32 -5.81 9.46 20.94
C LEU A 32 -6.41 8.07 20.74
N PRO A 33 -7.20 7.56 21.66
CA PRO A 33 -7.93 6.31 21.50
C PRO A 33 -9.03 6.45 20.42
N GLU A 34 -9.49 5.33 19.86
CA GLU A 34 -10.52 5.30 18.81
C GLU A 34 -11.78 6.11 19.17
N SER A 35 -12.21 6.07 20.42
CA SER A 35 -13.38 6.80 20.90
C SER A 35 -13.26 8.32 20.74
N GLU A 36 -12.07 8.85 21.02
CA GLU A 36 -11.79 10.27 20.87
C GLU A 36 -11.64 10.67 19.40
N VAL A 37 -11.04 9.81 18.55
CA VAL A 37 -11.00 10.01 17.11
C VAL A 37 -12.42 10.08 16.55
N ILE A 38 -13.33 9.22 16.98
CA ILE A 38 -14.74 9.25 16.54
C ILE A 38 -15.42 10.55 16.97
N THR A 39 -15.14 11.04 18.17
CA THR A 39 -15.69 12.31 18.67
C THR A 39 -15.18 13.49 17.86
N LEU A 40 -13.88 13.53 17.62
CA LEU A 40 -13.24 14.54 16.78
C LEU A 40 -13.83 14.53 15.36
N MET A 41 -13.93 13.37 14.71
CA MET A 41 -14.52 13.23 13.38
C MET A 41 -15.99 13.69 13.33
N ARG A 42 -16.73 13.55 14.43
CA ARG A 42 -18.11 14.03 14.53
C ARG A 42 -18.20 15.56 14.63
N GLN A 43 -17.23 16.18 15.28
CA GLN A 43 -17.15 17.63 15.43
C GLN A 43 -16.70 18.32 14.13
N GLU A 44 -15.67 17.79 13.48
CA GLU A 44 -15.05 18.41 12.32
C GLU A 44 -15.78 18.13 11.00
N LEU A 45 -16.46 16.98 10.88
CA LEU A 45 -17.12 16.60 9.64
C LEU A 45 -18.60 16.97 9.63
N LYS A 46 -19.10 17.34 8.44
CA LYS A 46 -20.55 17.44 8.20
C LYS A 46 -21.23 16.10 8.53
N ALA A 47 -22.43 16.14 9.08
CA ALA A 47 -23.18 14.94 9.52
C ALA A 47 -23.31 13.85 8.42
N SER A 48 -23.48 14.25 7.15
CA SER A 48 -23.53 13.32 6.02
C SER A 48 -22.19 12.65 5.74
N ALA A 49 -21.08 13.40 5.85
CA ALA A 49 -19.73 12.88 5.66
C ALA A 49 -19.35 11.94 6.81
N PHE A 50 -19.65 12.31 8.05
CA PHE A 50 -19.44 11.47 9.21
C PHE A 50 -20.18 10.13 9.11
N LYS A 51 -21.46 10.12 8.71
CA LYS A 51 -22.25 8.89 8.50
C LYS A 51 -21.62 7.97 7.45
N ARG A 52 -21.15 8.54 6.32
CA ARG A 52 -20.45 7.78 5.27
C ARG A 52 -19.15 7.19 5.76
N TRP A 53 -18.34 7.99 6.45
CA TRP A 53 -17.09 7.55 7.03
C TRP A 53 -17.32 6.43 8.05
N ARG A 54 -18.25 6.62 8.98
CA ARG A 54 -18.52 5.63 10.03
C ARG A 54 -18.94 4.28 9.46
N ARG A 55 -19.83 4.27 8.46
CA ARG A 55 -20.24 3.05 7.76
C ARG A 55 -19.07 2.34 7.06
N ARG A 56 -18.15 3.11 6.49
CA ARG A 56 -16.97 2.56 5.81
C ARG A 56 -15.97 1.93 6.78
N VAL A 57 -15.78 2.53 7.93
CA VAL A 57 -14.76 2.14 8.92
C VAL A 57 -15.25 1.05 9.86
N GLN A 58 -16.56 1.06 10.18
CA GLN A 58 -17.13 0.13 11.14
C GLN A 58 -16.97 -1.32 10.69
N GLY A 59 -16.31 -2.12 11.53
CA GLY A 59 -16.09 -3.55 11.26
C GLY A 59 -14.99 -3.87 10.23
N ARG A 60 -14.29 -2.87 9.69
CA ARG A 60 -13.25 -3.08 8.70
C ARG A 60 -11.98 -3.66 9.35
N THR A 61 -11.56 -4.82 8.90
CA THR A 61 -10.38 -5.52 9.45
C THR A 61 -9.09 -4.72 9.33
N THR A 62 -8.94 -3.90 8.28
CA THR A 62 -7.74 -3.08 8.06
C THR A 62 -7.60 -1.93 9.05
N LYS A 63 -8.70 -1.52 9.71
CA LYS A 63 -8.73 -0.45 10.70
C LYS A 63 -8.39 -0.91 12.12
N HIS A 64 -8.35 -2.22 12.35
CA HIS A 64 -8.06 -2.80 13.67
C HIS A 64 -7.01 -3.89 13.51
N ILE A 65 -5.85 -3.71 14.16
CA ILE A 65 -4.73 -4.66 14.08
C ILE A 65 -5.17 -6.04 14.57
N PHE A 66 -5.94 -6.11 15.67
CA PHE A 66 -6.40 -7.36 16.25
C PHE A 66 -7.35 -8.17 15.35
N LYS A 67 -8.06 -7.51 14.44
CA LYS A 67 -8.94 -8.16 13.46
C LYS A 67 -8.20 -8.58 12.18
N ARG A 68 -6.99 -8.10 12.00
CA ARG A 68 -6.16 -8.40 10.86
C ARG A 68 -5.43 -9.72 11.12
N GLY A 69 -5.78 -10.78 10.40
CA GLY A 69 -5.05 -12.05 10.49
C GLY A 69 -3.56 -11.86 10.13
N ASN A 70 -2.68 -12.51 10.88
CA ASN A 70 -1.23 -12.43 10.70
C ASN A 70 -0.74 -12.95 9.33
N GLU A 71 -1.60 -13.67 8.60
CA GLU A 71 -1.27 -14.25 7.28
C GLU A 71 -1.20 -13.22 6.15
N VAL A 72 -1.85 -12.05 6.31
CA VAL A 72 -1.92 -11.04 5.25
C VAL A 72 -0.95 -9.91 5.55
N THR A 73 0.33 -10.14 5.28
CA THR A 73 1.36 -9.11 5.40
C THR A 73 1.39 -8.12 4.23
N ARG A 74 0.88 -8.53 3.05
CA ARG A 74 0.93 -7.72 1.83
C ARG A 74 -0.47 -7.49 1.26
N PHE A 75 -0.79 -6.22 0.97
CA PHE A 75 -2.01 -5.86 0.23
C PHE A 75 -1.87 -6.27 -1.24
N LYS A 76 -2.76 -7.17 -1.68
CA LYS A 76 -2.87 -7.52 -3.09
C LYS A 76 -3.98 -6.68 -3.74
N CYS A 77 -3.65 -5.96 -4.79
CA CYS A 77 -4.65 -5.27 -5.61
C CYS A 77 -5.09 -6.20 -6.75
N ASN A 78 -6.39 -6.42 -6.92
CA ASN A 78 -6.91 -7.25 -8.01
C ASN A 78 -6.56 -6.70 -9.40
N ARG A 79 -6.37 -5.39 -9.52
CA ARG A 79 -5.93 -4.75 -10.77
C ARG A 79 -4.48 -5.08 -11.14
N GLN A 80 -3.62 -5.39 -10.18
CA GLN A 80 -2.23 -5.77 -10.45
C GLN A 80 -2.12 -7.13 -11.15
N ARG A 81 -3.13 -7.99 -11.08
CA ARG A 81 -3.17 -9.25 -11.84
C ARG A 81 -3.21 -9.02 -13.36
N ALA A 82 -3.85 -7.94 -13.81
CA ALA A 82 -3.91 -7.59 -15.23
C ALA A 82 -2.56 -7.11 -15.77
N ILE A 83 -1.70 -6.53 -14.90
CA ILE A 83 -0.39 -6.01 -15.27
C ILE A 83 0.63 -7.16 -15.38
N THR A 84 0.49 -8.23 -14.62
CA THR A 84 1.37 -9.42 -14.70
C THR A 84 1.21 -10.21 -16.01
N GLY A 85 0.11 -10.02 -16.74
CA GLY A 85 -0.08 -10.56 -18.09
C GLY A 85 0.65 -9.77 -19.18
N ASN A 86 1.21 -8.62 -18.87
CA ASN A 86 2.02 -7.84 -19.80
C ASN A 86 3.37 -8.55 -19.98
N LYS A 87 3.41 -9.45 -20.95
CA LYS A 87 4.68 -10.00 -21.46
C LYS A 87 5.43 -8.81 -22.04
N ILE A 88 6.25 -8.15 -21.23
CA ILE A 88 7.27 -7.25 -21.74
C ILE A 88 8.13 -8.14 -22.65
N SER A 89 7.91 -8.03 -23.93
CA SER A 89 8.76 -8.65 -24.94
C SER A 89 10.17 -8.19 -24.59
N LYS A 90 10.95 -9.08 -24.00
CA LYS A 90 12.40 -8.85 -23.90
C LYS A 90 12.88 -8.83 -25.32
N LYS A 91 12.92 -7.63 -25.92
CA LYS A 91 13.66 -7.41 -27.16
C LYS A 91 15.04 -7.96 -26.88
N ASN A 92 15.41 -9.03 -27.58
CA ASN A 92 16.74 -9.59 -27.50
C ASN A 92 17.71 -8.57 -28.05
N TYR A 93 18.15 -7.62 -27.22
CA TYR A 93 19.18 -6.64 -27.57
C TYR A 93 20.45 -7.30 -28.09
N TRP A 94 20.71 -8.52 -27.67
CA TRP A 94 21.85 -9.32 -28.11
C TRP A 94 21.77 -9.76 -29.56
N LYS A 95 20.56 -9.94 -30.13
CA LYS A 95 20.42 -10.26 -31.57
C LYS A 95 20.70 -9.07 -32.48
N GLN A 96 20.47 -7.84 -32.04
CA GLN A 96 20.77 -6.66 -32.84
C GLN A 96 22.28 -6.32 -32.89
N LEU A 97 23.02 -6.62 -31.84
CA LEU A 97 24.48 -6.42 -31.81
C LEU A 97 25.23 -7.40 -32.70
N LEU A 98 24.67 -8.58 -32.96
CA LEU A 98 25.29 -9.59 -33.83
C LEU A 98 25.11 -9.30 -35.33
N ILE A 99 24.14 -8.43 -35.69
CA ILE A 99 23.89 -8.07 -37.11
C ILE A 99 24.69 -6.84 -37.50
N SER A 100 25.06 -5.98 -36.55
CA SER A 100 25.80 -4.73 -36.83
C SER A 100 27.33 -4.91 -36.80
N SER A 101 27.85 -6.01 -36.29
CA SER A 101 29.28 -6.30 -36.26
C SER A 101 29.56 -7.63 -36.97
N GLY A 102 29.69 -7.56 -38.30
CA GLY A 102 30.20 -8.68 -39.06
C GLY A 102 31.63 -9.00 -38.69
N LYS A 103 31.86 -10.10 -38.01
CA LYS A 103 33.13 -10.71 -37.52
C LYS A 103 33.35 -10.50 -36.01
N ILE A 104 32.83 -11.45 -35.27
CA ILE A 104 33.59 -12.12 -34.19
C ILE A 104 32.71 -13.30 -33.72
N LYS A 105 33.12 -14.53 -34.06
CA LYS A 105 32.67 -15.75 -33.42
C LYS A 105 33.27 -15.77 -32.03
N VAL A 106 32.49 -15.39 -31.03
CA VAL A 106 32.77 -15.76 -29.65
C VAL A 106 31.61 -16.65 -29.19
N LEU A 107 31.91 -17.91 -29.02
CA LEU A 107 31.03 -18.87 -28.36
C LEU A 107 30.87 -18.46 -26.89
N PHE A 108 29.83 -17.66 -26.61
CA PHE A 108 29.42 -17.36 -25.26
C PHE A 108 28.23 -18.23 -24.93
N THR A 109 28.45 -19.27 -24.15
CA THR A 109 27.41 -20.05 -23.53
C THR A 109 26.74 -19.17 -22.45
N PRO A 110 25.40 -18.96 -22.51
CA PRO A 110 24.71 -18.24 -21.45
C PRO A 110 24.78 -19.06 -20.16
N PRO A 111 24.97 -18.43 -19.00
CA PRO A 111 24.85 -19.13 -17.72
C PRO A 111 23.42 -19.66 -17.59
N GLY A 112 23.31 -20.94 -17.23
CA GLY A 112 22.05 -21.63 -17.04
C GLY A 112 21.19 -20.98 -15.96
N PRO A 113 19.88 -21.26 -15.94
CA PRO A 113 18.95 -20.71 -14.98
C PRO A 113 19.08 -21.46 -13.65
N ASN A 114 20.16 -21.23 -12.94
CA ASN A 114 20.30 -21.71 -11.57
C ASN A 114 21.06 -20.65 -10.79
N CYS A 115 20.32 -19.81 -10.12
CA CYS A 115 20.76 -19.24 -8.85
C CYS A 115 19.63 -18.50 -8.17
N LEU A 116 19.39 -19.02 -6.98
CA LEU A 116 18.89 -18.38 -5.77
C LEU A 116 17.40 -18.56 -5.46
N ARG A 117 17.14 -19.75 -4.98
CA ARG A 117 16.27 -19.92 -3.81
C ARG A 117 17.14 -19.67 -2.57
N ARG A 118 16.88 -18.58 -1.89
CA ARG A 118 16.97 -18.46 -0.43
C ARG A 118 15.93 -17.46 0.03
#